data_a50b0fa19d77eb99439f7b62d3d272c5
#
_entry.id   a50b0fa19d77eb99439f7b62d3d272c5
#
_cell.length_a   1.000
_cell.length_b   1.000
_cell.length_c   1.000
_cell.angle_alpha   90.00
_cell.angle_beta   90.00
_cell.angle_gamma   90.00
#
_symmetry.space_group_name_H-M   'P 1'
#
loop_
_entity.id
_entity.type
_entity.pdbx_description
1 polymer ?
#
loop_
_entity_poly.entity_id
_entity_poly.type
_entity_poly.pdbx_seq_one_letter_code
_entity_poly.pdbx_strand_id
1 'polypeptide(L)'
;MLNYEIAVIGGGPAGITLAKILGNKKKTVIIRPEDHSMIYCAMPYAIEGLLETEKTLKKDALVTEAGADLLRKTVEKVDFEGKTLQFTDGERLTWDKLVLATGAEPLIPPIPGAELRGVTGFKTEVDLRALLALIEKGLKKAVVVGAGAIGIELAQALADKGLRVDLVDLGGSVLPNLVDPEMTGELEAEIIRRGINLHLNAKVTGLKGQDWVEEVELDNGRTLSFDSRDDCSEGDGATHDGLVIFAVGMRPAVELAAGSGLEAGRDGIIVNEGMETNLRDVFAVGDCTQFVSGITGKTAPGKLATNAVPMARVLGYRLLGQDRRYPGFFNGAATKVGPLFAGGTGLTEPAARREGYDVITGTAEVTTRFPIMPGAKKMAVKLVADRKTRRLLGAQIISGEPVTGRIDLLTFAIQKESTVEDLTALSYSSQPYQSFYPAGNGVVMAAEKIMAAL
;
A
#
# COMPACT_ATOMS: atom_id res chain seq x y z
N MET A 1 -19.57 -24.21 23.79
CA MET A 1 -19.36 -23.07 22.87
C MET A 1 -18.25 -22.20 23.44
N LEU A 2 -17.24 -21.87 22.65
CA LEU A 2 -16.15 -21.00 23.10
C LEU A 2 -16.69 -19.58 23.30
N ASN A 3 -16.25 -18.90 24.36
CA ASN A 3 -16.64 -17.54 24.66
C ASN A 3 -15.41 -16.65 24.89
N TYR A 4 -15.38 -15.47 24.25
CA TYR A 4 -14.30 -14.49 24.36
C TYR A 4 -14.83 -13.10 24.68
N GLU A 5 -14.07 -12.33 25.46
CA GLU A 5 -14.36 -10.91 25.66
C GLU A 5 -14.17 -10.13 24.35
N ILE A 6 -13.12 -10.49 23.56
CA ILE A 6 -12.81 -9.83 22.30
C ILE A 6 -12.50 -10.88 21.23
N ALA A 7 -13.28 -10.89 20.16
CA ALA A 7 -13.02 -11.66 18.95
C ALA A 7 -12.53 -10.72 17.84
N VAL A 8 -11.43 -11.08 17.17
CA VAL A 8 -10.85 -10.32 16.06
C VAL A 8 -10.83 -11.22 14.83
N ILE A 9 -11.56 -10.84 13.78
CA ILE A 9 -11.56 -11.54 12.50
C ILE A 9 -10.49 -10.90 11.60
N GLY A 10 -9.39 -11.61 11.40
CA GLY A 10 -8.24 -11.20 10.61
C GLY A 10 -6.93 -11.21 11.39
N GLY A 11 -5.95 -11.98 10.90
CA GLY A 11 -4.61 -12.16 11.50
C GLY A 11 -3.51 -11.31 10.88
N GLY A 12 -3.87 -10.25 10.14
CA GLY A 12 -2.93 -9.32 9.53
C GLY A 12 -2.27 -8.35 10.53
N PRO A 13 -1.64 -7.26 10.06
CA PRO A 13 -0.96 -6.27 10.91
C PRO A 13 -1.85 -5.70 12.02
N ALA A 14 -3.12 -5.44 11.74
CA ALA A 14 -4.08 -4.94 12.71
C ALA A 14 -4.38 -5.98 13.81
N GLY A 15 -4.72 -7.21 13.43
CA GLY A 15 -5.01 -8.30 14.37
C GLY A 15 -3.84 -8.63 15.29
N ILE A 16 -2.62 -8.73 14.75
CA ILE A 16 -1.38 -8.94 15.53
C ILE A 16 -1.15 -7.77 16.50
N THR A 17 -1.41 -6.53 16.09
CA THR A 17 -1.26 -5.36 16.96
C THR A 17 -2.28 -5.40 18.11
N LEU A 18 -3.52 -5.78 17.82
CA LEU A 18 -4.54 -5.98 18.87
C LEU A 18 -4.16 -7.08 19.82
N ALA A 19 -3.70 -8.25 19.33
CA ALA A 19 -3.21 -9.34 20.16
C ALA A 19 -2.15 -8.87 21.15
N LYS A 20 -1.14 -8.13 20.68
CA LYS A 20 -0.06 -7.58 21.53
C LYS A 20 -0.53 -6.60 22.60
N ILE A 21 -1.61 -5.85 22.34
CA ILE A 21 -2.14 -4.87 23.31
C ILE A 21 -3.09 -5.52 24.30
N LEU A 22 -3.90 -6.47 23.85
CA LEU A 22 -5.05 -6.99 24.57
C LEU A 22 -4.80 -8.37 25.21
N GLY A 23 -3.98 -9.24 24.57
CA GLY A 23 -3.91 -10.67 24.86
C GLY A 23 -3.74 -11.03 26.33
N ASN A 24 -2.81 -10.42 27.05
CA ASN A 24 -2.60 -10.66 28.50
C ASN A 24 -3.56 -9.86 29.43
N LYS A 25 -4.50 -9.08 28.87
CA LYS A 25 -5.37 -8.16 29.63
C LYS A 25 -6.84 -8.49 29.46
N LYS A 26 -7.19 -9.13 28.36
CA LYS A 26 -8.54 -9.48 27.95
C LYS A 26 -8.53 -10.85 27.29
N LYS A 27 -9.53 -11.67 27.55
CA LYS A 27 -9.68 -12.95 26.86
C LYS A 27 -9.95 -12.71 25.39
N THR A 28 -8.87 -12.69 24.60
CA THR A 28 -8.86 -12.28 23.18
C THR A 28 -8.57 -13.47 22.29
N VAL A 29 -9.27 -13.54 21.15
CA VAL A 29 -8.99 -14.51 20.08
C VAL A 29 -8.75 -13.78 18.76
N ILE A 30 -7.73 -14.23 18.02
CA ILE A 30 -7.49 -13.84 16.63
C ILE A 30 -7.93 -15.00 15.75
N ILE A 31 -8.74 -14.71 14.73
CA ILE A 31 -9.33 -15.71 13.84
C ILE A 31 -8.85 -15.43 12.43
N ARG A 32 -8.26 -16.41 11.78
CA ARG A 32 -7.83 -16.36 10.38
C ARG A 32 -7.81 -17.75 9.77
N PRO A 33 -8.13 -17.92 8.47
CA PRO A 33 -8.04 -19.21 7.80
C PRO A 33 -6.60 -19.59 7.41
N GLU A 34 -5.73 -18.59 7.14
CA GLU A 34 -4.39 -18.81 6.62
C GLU A 34 -3.45 -19.44 7.66
N ASP A 35 -2.54 -20.29 7.21
CA ASP A 35 -1.51 -20.89 8.06
C ASP A 35 -0.56 -19.84 8.63
N HIS A 36 -0.26 -18.79 7.85
CA HIS A 36 0.64 -17.72 8.23
C HIS A 36 0.04 -16.34 7.98
N SER A 37 0.34 -15.40 8.85
CA SER A 37 0.25 -13.99 8.53
C SER A 37 1.51 -13.59 7.76
N MET A 38 1.40 -12.63 6.83
CA MET A 38 2.46 -12.30 5.89
C MET A 38 2.91 -10.84 5.98
N ILE A 39 4.16 -10.58 5.59
CA ILE A 39 4.69 -9.25 5.34
C ILE A 39 4.50 -8.98 3.83
N TYR A 40 3.33 -8.50 3.45
CA TYR A 40 2.95 -8.32 2.04
C TYR A 40 3.93 -7.45 1.24
N CYS A 41 4.40 -6.35 1.82
CA CYS A 41 5.37 -5.46 1.18
C CYS A 41 6.77 -6.09 1.00
N ALA A 42 7.02 -7.26 1.56
CA ALA A 42 8.28 -7.99 1.36
C ALA A 42 8.21 -9.02 0.22
N MET A 43 7.02 -9.29 -0.34
CA MET A 43 6.84 -10.26 -1.40
C MET A 43 7.66 -9.97 -2.67
N PRO A 44 7.73 -8.73 -3.19
CA PRO A 44 8.58 -8.43 -4.34
C PRO A 44 10.06 -8.73 -4.08
N TYR A 45 10.55 -8.47 -2.88
CA TYR A 45 11.94 -8.75 -2.50
C TYR A 45 12.25 -10.25 -2.37
N ALA A 46 11.23 -11.06 -2.05
CA ALA A 46 11.36 -12.52 -2.10
C ALA A 46 11.45 -13.02 -3.55
N ILE A 47 10.69 -12.43 -4.47
CA ILE A 47 10.80 -12.72 -5.91
C ILE A 47 12.19 -12.32 -6.42
N GLU A 48 12.67 -11.13 -6.09
CA GLU A 48 14.00 -10.63 -6.45
C GLU A 48 15.11 -11.56 -5.92
N GLY A 49 14.84 -12.29 -4.83
CA GLY A 49 15.82 -13.19 -4.18
C GLY A 49 16.68 -12.52 -3.12
N LEU A 50 16.30 -11.29 -2.69
CA LEU A 50 16.98 -10.59 -1.58
C LEU A 50 16.71 -11.26 -0.23
N LEU A 51 15.62 -12.00 -0.13
CA LEU A 51 15.27 -12.76 1.08
C LEU A 51 14.52 -14.05 0.72
N GLU A 52 14.64 -15.05 1.59
CA GLU A 52 13.88 -16.29 1.48
C GLU A 52 12.39 -16.05 1.73
N THR A 53 11.52 -16.79 1.04
CA THR A 53 10.06 -16.67 1.15
C THR A 53 9.58 -16.82 2.60
N GLU A 54 10.19 -17.73 3.37
CA GLU A 54 9.88 -18.00 4.77
C GLU A 54 10.06 -16.77 5.68
N LYS A 55 10.97 -15.85 5.31
CA LYS A 55 11.17 -14.60 6.05
C LYS A 55 10.04 -13.59 5.85
N THR A 56 9.21 -13.77 4.83
CA THR A 56 7.99 -12.98 4.66
C THR A 56 6.86 -13.42 5.57
N LEU A 57 6.95 -14.64 6.13
CA LEU A 57 5.92 -15.23 6.99
C LEU A 57 6.11 -14.82 8.44
N LYS A 58 5.03 -14.44 9.09
CA LYS A 58 5.03 -14.10 10.51
C LYS A 58 4.71 -15.31 11.36
N LYS A 59 5.48 -15.49 12.41
CA LYS A 59 5.27 -16.58 13.37
C LYS A 59 3.99 -16.35 14.20
N ASP A 60 3.25 -17.41 14.47
CA ASP A 60 2.08 -17.39 15.35
C ASP A 60 2.40 -16.92 16.78
N ALA A 61 3.63 -17.13 17.22
CA ALA A 61 4.16 -16.61 18.48
C ALA A 61 3.89 -15.10 18.70
N LEU A 62 3.80 -14.32 17.62
CA LEU A 62 3.42 -12.90 17.71
C LEU A 62 2.01 -12.66 18.29
N VAL A 63 1.15 -13.69 18.23
CA VAL A 63 -0.20 -13.68 18.78
C VAL A 63 -0.24 -14.47 20.09
N THR A 64 0.26 -15.72 20.10
CA THR A 64 0.12 -16.64 21.23
C THR A 64 0.99 -16.24 22.43
N GLU A 65 2.23 -15.80 22.21
CA GLU A 65 3.09 -15.29 23.29
C GLU A 65 2.62 -13.94 23.84
N ALA A 66 1.78 -13.22 23.07
CA ALA A 66 1.10 -12.03 23.56
C ALA A 66 -0.11 -12.36 24.48
N GLY A 67 -0.43 -13.63 24.66
CA GLY A 67 -1.53 -14.10 25.51
C GLY A 67 -2.90 -14.09 24.84
N ALA A 68 -2.97 -13.99 23.52
CA ALA A 68 -4.20 -14.15 22.77
C ALA A 68 -4.27 -15.56 22.14
N ASP A 69 -5.48 -16.12 22.06
CA ASP A 69 -5.72 -17.36 21.33
C ASP A 69 -5.68 -17.12 19.82
N LEU A 70 -5.25 -18.12 19.05
CA LEU A 70 -5.26 -18.11 17.60
C LEU A 70 -6.10 -19.28 17.07
N LEU A 71 -7.16 -18.97 16.32
CA LEU A 71 -8.00 -19.96 15.66
C LEU A 71 -7.81 -19.91 14.14
N ARG A 72 -7.37 -21.02 13.54
CA ARG A 72 -7.28 -21.21 12.09
C ARG A 72 -8.61 -21.70 11.54
N LYS A 73 -9.56 -20.76 11.38
CA LYS A 73 -10.91 -21.04 10.90
C LYS A 73 -11.40 -19.93 10.01
N THR A 74 -12.23 -20.30 9.04
CA THR A 74 -12.96 -19.35 8.18
C THR A 74 -14.30 -19.03 8.85
N VAL A 75 -14.55 -17.72 9.08
CA VAL A 75 -15.86 -17.25 9.51
C VAL A 75 -16.78 -17.24 8.30
N GLU A 76 -17.86 -18.01 8.38
CA GLU A 76 -18.90 -18.09 7.35
C GLU A 76 -19.97 -16.99 7.55
N LYS A 77 -20.39 -16.80 8.80
CA LYS A 77 -21.47 -15.86 9.16
C LYS A 77 -21.24 -15.21 10.50
N VAL A 78 -21.66 -13.95 10.60
CA VAL A 78 -21.72 -13.17 11.85
C VAL A 78 -23.19 -12.91 12.22
N ASP A 79 -23.60 -13.32 13.38
CA ASP A 79 -24.85 -12.88 14.02
C ASP A 79 -24.51 -11.76 15.01
N PHE A 80 -24.73 -10.52 14.59
CA PHE A 80 -24.38 -9.34 15.38
C PHE A 80 -25.31 -9.13 16.57
N GLU A 81 -26.60 -9.51 16.46
CA GLU A 81 -27.56 -9.43 17.55
C GLU A 81 -27.30 -10.52 18.60
N GLY A 82 -27.18 -11.77 18.16
CA GLY A 82 -26.88 -12.92 19.01
C GLY A 82 -25.40 -12.98 19.45
N LYS A 83 -24.56 -12.05 19.02
CA LYS A 83 -23.11 -12.01 19.31
C LYS A 83 -22.40 -13.34 19.08
N THR A 84 -22.65 -13.95 17.92
CA THR A 84 -22.14 -15.29 17.60
C THR A 84 -21.44 -15.29 16.23
N LEU A 85 -20.28 -15.93 16.14
CA LEU A 85 -19.64 -16.32 14.89
C LEU A 85 -19.98 -17.77 14.58
N GLN A 86 -20.29 -18.06 13.32
CA GLN A 86 -20.38 -19.40 12.76
C GLN A 86 -19.22 -19.61 11.80
N PHE A 87 -18.53 -20.74 11.95
CA PHE A 87 -17.44 -21.14 11.08
C PHE A 87 -17.93 -22.10 9.98
N THR A 88 -17.16 -22.24 8.91
CA THR A 88 -17.47 -23.13 7.77
C THR A 88 -17.57 -24.60 8.14
N ASP A 89 -16.97 -25.03 9.24
CA ASP A 89 -17.07 -26.38 9.81
C ASP A 89 -18.29 -26.59 10.73
N GLY A 90 -19.15 -25.57 10.87
CA GLY A 90 -20.36 -25.58 11.68
C GLY A 90 -20.14 -25.25 13.16
N GLU A 91 -18.91 -25.14 13.62
CA GLU A 91 -18.64 -24.68 14.99
C GLU A 91 -19.05 -23.24 15.21
N ARG A 92 -19.28 -22.86 16.47
CA ARG A 92 -19.69 -21.51 16.86
C ARG A 92 -18.88 -20.98 18.03
N LEU A 93 -18.75 -19.63 18.06
CA LEU A 93 -18.06 -18.87 19.08
C LEU A 93 -18.92 -17.67 19.48
N THR A 94 -18.99 -17.34 20.77
CA THR A 94 -19.65 -16.11 21.27
C THR A 94 -18.61 -15.07 21.69
N TRP A 95 -19.01 -13.81 21.63
CA TRP A 95 -18.12 -12.68 21.90
C TRP A 95 -18.87 -11.53 22.64
N ASP A 96 -18.13 -10.76 23.44
CA ASP A 96 -18.66 -9.53 24.02
C ASP A 96 -18.44 -8.34 23.08
N LYS A 97 -17.25 -8.27 22.45
CA LYS A 97 -16.85 -7.26 21.47
C LYS A 97 -16.23 -7.92 20.23
N LEU A 98 -16.63 -7.45 19.05
CA LEU A 98 -16.13 -7.96 17.76
C LEU A 98 -15.30 -6.90 17.05
N VAL A 99 -14.15 -7.30 16.51
CA VAL A 99 -13.32 -6.45 15.66
C VAL A 99 -13.19 -7.09 14.27
N LEU A 100 -13.64 -6.37 13.25
CA LEU A 100 -13.43 -6.74 11.87
C LEU A 100 -12.08 -6.16 11.41
N ALA A 101 -11.14 -7.04 11.09
CA ALA A 101 -9.81 -6.73 10.57
C ALA A 101 -9.50 -7.58 9.32
N THR A 102 -10.52 -7.80 8.52
CA THR A 102 -10.55 -8.73 7.36
C THR A 102 -9.67 -8.25 6.20
N GLY A 103 -9.24 -6.99 6.22
CA GLY A 103 -8.31 -6.47 5.24
C GLY A 103 -8.98 -6.12 3.90
N ALA A 104 -8.26 -6.33 2.81
CA ALA A 104 -8.71 -6.04 1.45
C ALA A 104 -8.13 -7.08 0.48
N GLU A 105 -8.69 -7.20 -0.71
CA GLU A 105 -8.27 -8.09 -1.78
C GLU A 105 -7.75 -7.30 -2.99
N PRO A 106 -6.86 -7.86 -3.82
CA PRO A 106 -6.48 -7.23 -5.08
C PRO A 106 -7.69 -6.96 -5.96
N LEU A 107 -7.73 -5.79 -6.55
CA LEU A 107 -8.75 -5.45 -7.53
C LEU A 107 -8.34 -6.00 -8.90
N ILE A 108 -9.10 -6.95 -9.42
CA ILE A 108 -9.05 -7.37 -10.82
C ILE A 108 -10.25 -6.71 -11.50
N PRO A 109 -10.04 -5.83 -12.50
CA PRO A 109 -11.13 -5.19 -13.20
C PRO A 109 -12.00 -6.22 -13.95
N PRO A 110 -13.32 -6.03 -14.01
CA PRO A 110 -14.23 -6.91 -14.73
C PRO A 110 -14.16 -6.63 -16.25
N ILE A 111 -13.05 -7.01 -16.87
CA ILE A 111 -12.81 -6.89 -18.31
C ILE A 111 -12.88 -8.28 -18.95
N PRO A 112 -13.20 -8.37 -20.27
CA PRO A 112 -13.19 -9.65 -20.98
C PRO A 112 -11.86 -10.40 -20.81
N GLY A 113 -11.91 -11.68 -20.48
CA GLY A 113 -10.75 -12.55 -20.30
C GLY A 113 -10.07 -12.43 -18.93
N ALA A 114 -10.63 -11.67 -17.98
CA ALA A 114 -10.07 -11.57 -16.62
C ALA A 114 -10.11 -12.89 -15.82
N GLU A 115 -10.91 -13.87 -16.30
CA GLU A 115 -11.05 -15.21 -15.75
C GLU A 115 -10.05 -16.21 -16.31
N LEU A 116 -9.27 -15.86 -17.33
CA LEU A 116 -8.26 -16.73 -17.94
C LEU A 116 -7.17 -17.11 -16.92
N ARG A 117 -6.65 -18.33 -17.03
CA ARG A 117 -5.46 -18.73 -16.29
C ARG A 117 -4.28 -17.83 -16.67
N GLY A 118 -3.39 -17.59 -15.72
CA GLY A 118 -2.31 -16.61 -15.91
C GLY A 118 -2.72 -15.15 -15.63
N VAL A 119 -3.98 -14.91 -15.24
CA VAL A 119 -4.45 -13.59 -14.77
C VAL A 119 -4.61 -13.63 -13.25
N THR A 120 -3.98 -12.70 -12.54
CA THR A 120 -3.99 -12.72 -11.07
C THR A 120 -3.83 -11.32 -10.46
N GLY A 121 -4.10 -11.19 -9.18
CA GLY A 121 -3.61 -10.15 -8.30
C GLY A 121 -2.31 -10.61 -7.62
N PHE A 122 -1.80 -9.80 -6.67
CA PHE A 122 -0.59 -10.16 -5.92
C PHE A 122 -0.66 -9.68 -4.47
N LYS A 123 -1.01 -10.58 -3.55
CA LYS A 123 -1.14 -10.23 -2.13
C LYS A 123 -0.93 -11.40 -1.16
N THR A 124 -1.16 -12.63 -1.54
CA THR A 124 -1.18 -13.76 -0.61
C THR A 124 0.10 -14.61 -0.70
N GLU A 125 0.33 -15.48 0.30
CA GLU A 125 1.39 -16.50 0.22
C GLU A 125 1.17 -17.42 -0.99
N VAL A 126 -0.10 -17.73 -1.30
CA VAL A 126 -0.46 -18.56 -2.46
C VAL A 126 -0.03 -17.87 -3.75
N ASP A 127 -0.29 -16.57 -3.89
CA ASP A 127 0.12 -15.79 -5.07
C ASP A 127 1.64 -15.77 -5.23
N LEU A 128 2.37 -15.54 -4.13
CA LEU A 128 3.83 -15.52 -4.14
C LEU A 128 4.40 -16.88 -4.56
N ARG A 129 3.94 -17.97 -3.94
CA ARG A 129 4.42 -19.33 -4.26
C ARG A 129 4.05 -19.76 -5.67
N ALA A 130 2.85 -19.42 -6.14
CA ALA A 130 2.42 -19.69 -7.51
C ALA A 130 3.29 -18.95 -8.53
N LEU A 131 3.60 -17.67 -8.28
CA LEU A 131 4.47 -16.87 -9.14
C LEU A 131 5.91 -17.42 -9.17
N LEU A 132 6.49 -17.76 -8.02
CA LEU A 132 7.82 -18.36 -7.94
C LEU A 132 7.87 -19.70 -8.71
N ALA A 133 6.85 -20.54 -8.57
CA ALA A 133 6.76 -21.80 -9.30
C ALA A 133 6.65 -21.60 -10.82
N LEU A 134 5.96 -20.56 -11.29
CA LEU A 134 5.91 -20.22 -12.72
C LEU A 134 7.29 -19.74 -13.24
N ILE A 135 7.98 -18.92 -12.45
CA ILE A 135 9.35 -18.47 -12.79
C ILE A 135 10.30 -19.67 -12.88
N GLU A 136 10.25 -20.60 -11.92
CA GLU A 136 11.06 -21.82 -11.92
C GLU A 136 10.77 -22.72 -13.12
N LYS A 137 9.52 -22.75 -13.59
CA LYS A 137 9.09 -23.49 -14.79
C LYS A 137 9.44 -22.78 -16.10
N GLY A 138 10.11 -21.64 -16.03
CA GLY A 138 10.61 -20.95 -17.21
C GLY A 138 9.67 -19.88 -17.77
N LEU A 139 8.80 -19.28 -16.94
CA LEU A 139 8.00 -18.10 -17.34
C LEU A 139 8.92 -17.04 -17.97
N LYS A 140 8.55 -16.53 -19.15
CA LYS A 140 9.38 -15.62 -19.95
C LYS A 140 8.91 -14.18 -19.95
N LYS A 141 7.60 -13.97 -19.84
CA LYS A 141 7.01 -12.65 -20.02
C LYS A 141 5.91 -12.38 -19.00
N ALA A 142 5.87 -11.15 -18.51
CA ALA A 142 4.82 -10.68 -17.62
C ALA A 142 4.32 -9.28 -18.03
N VAL A 143 3.02 -9.06 -17.91
CA VAL A 143 2.40 -7.74 -17.97
C VAL A 143 1.94 -7.38 -16.57
N VAL A 144 2.49 -6.29 -16.02
CA VAL A 144 2.06 -5.73 -14.73
C VAL A 144 1.17 -4.53 -15.02
N VAL A 145 -0.05 -4.55 -14.53
CA VAL A 145 -1.04 -3.48 -14.73
C VAL A 145 -1.15 -2.65 -13.47
N GLY A 146 -0.77 -1.37 -13.56
CA GLY A 146 -0.69 -0.42 -12.46
C GLY A 146 0.75 -0.03 -12.11
N ALA A 147 1.15 1.23 -12.40
CA ALA A 147 2.46 1.79 -12.07
C ALA A 147 2.49 2.51 -10.72
N GLY A 148 1.73 2.00 -9.74
CA GLY A 148 1.87 2.35 -8.33
C GLY A 148 3.08 1.65 -7.69
N ALA A 149 3.31 1.87 -6.38
CA ALA A 149 4.47 1.31 -5.66
C ALA A 149 4.57 -0.21 -5.81
N ILE A 150 3.47 -0.95 -5.57
CA ILE A 150 3.45 -2.42 -5.67
C ILE A 150 3.78 -2.88 -7.10
N GLY A 151 3.16 -2.26 -8.12
CA GLY A 151 3.39 -2.66 -9.51
C GLY A 151 4.82 -2.40 -9.97
N ILE A 152 5.41 -1.27 -9.58
CA ILE A 152 6.81 -0.95 -9.89
C ILE A 152 7.76 -1.92 -9.18
N GLU A 153 7.58 -2.19 -7.89
CA GLU A 153 8.41 -3.12 -7.14
C GLU A 153 8.34 -4.54 -7.73
N LEU A 154 7.13 -4.97 -8.10
CA LEU A 154 6.92 -6.27 -8.75
C LEU A 154 7.54 -6.33 -10.14
N ALA A 155 7.33 -5.29 -10.98
CA ALA A 155 7.91 -5.24 -12.32
C ALA A 155 9.44 -5.31 -12.29
N GLN A 156 10.07 -4.60 -11.34
CA GLN A 156 11.52 -4.68 -11.13
C GLN A 156 11.96 -6.08 -10.70
N ALA A 157 11.28 -6.68 -9.73
CA ALA A 157 11.60 -8.02 -9.23
C ALA A 157 11.52 -9.08 -10.34
N LEU A 158 10.52 -8.98 -11.22
CA LEU A 158 10.37 -9.87 -12.38
C LEU A 158 11.46 -9.64 -13.43
N ALA A 159 11.79 -8.38 -13.74
CA ALA A 159 12.87 -8.04 -14.66
C ALA A 159 14.24 -8.54 -14.14
N ASP A 160 14.49 -8.44 -12.84
CA ASP A 160 15.73 -8.96 -12.21
C ASP A 160 15.80 -10.49 -12.25
N LYS A 161 14.67 -11.19 -12.42
CA LYS A 161 14.61 -12.64 -12.71
C LYS A 161 14.76 -12.96 -14.19
N GLY A 162 14.99 -11.96 -15.04
CA GLY A 162 15.21 -12.14 -16.47
C GLY A 162 13.93 -12.23 -17.31
N LEU A 163 12.76 -11.89 -16.76
CA LEU A 163 11.53 -11.83 -17.54
C LEU A 163 11.50 -10.56 -18.40
N ARG A 164 10.88 -10.65 -19.56
CA ARG A 164 10.43 -9.47 -20.31
C ARG A 164 9.19 -8.91 -19.63
N VAL A 165 9.24 -7.66 -19.17
CA VAL A 165 8.16 -7.04 -18.40
C VAL A 165 7.61 -5.85 -19.15
N ASP A 166 6.29 -5.84 -19.34
CA ASP A 166 5.52 -4.69 -19.76
C ASP A 166 4.78 -4.12 -18.53
N LEU A 167 5.05 -2.84 -18.17
CA LEU A 167 4.36 -2.14 -17.08
C LEU A 167 3.37 -1.16 -17.70
N VAL A 168 2.08 -1.37 -17.46
CA VAL A 168 0.98 -0.61 -18.07
C VAL A 168 0.27 0.21 -17.01
N ASP A 169 0.02 1.50 -17.28
CA ASP A 169 -0.79 2.35 -16.40
C ASP A 169 -1.71 3.29 -17.20
N LEU A 170 -2.91 3.48 -16.67
CA LEU A 170 -3.89 4.43 -17.20
C LEU A 170 -3.43 5.89 -17.06
N GLY A 171 -2.63 6.18 -16.02
CA GLY A 171 -2.09 7.51 -15.76
C GLY A 171 -0.96 7.90 -16.70
N GLY A 172 -0.72 9.22 -16.80
CA GLY A 172 0.35 9.80 -17.63
C GLY A 172 1.72 9.79 -16.94
N SER A 173 1.84 9.26 -15.73
CA SER A 173 3.10 9.18 -14.98
C SER A 173 3.08 8.00 -14.02
N VAL A 174 4.24 7.56 -13.57
CA VAL A 174 4.37 6.56 -12.51
C VAL A 174 4.04 7.17 -11.14
N LEU A 175 3.62 6.33 -10.17
CA LEU A 175 3.28 6.74 -8.80
C LEU A 175 2.25 7.88 -8.69
N PRO A 176 1.16 7.91 -9.48
CA PRO A 176 0.30 9.09 -9.67
C PRO A 176 -0.39 9.58 -8.40
N ASN A 177 -0.48 8.73 -7.36
CA ASN A 177 -1.07 9.09 -6.06
C ASN A 177 -0.01 9.47 -5.00
N LEU A 178 1.26 9.49 -5.37
CA LEU A 178 2.37 9.72 -4.45
C LEU A 178 3.27 10.88 -4.88
N VAL A 179 3.50 11.01 -6.20
CA VAL A 179 4.44 11.97 -6.79
C VAL A 179 3.78 12.69 -7.95
N ASP A 180 4.01 13.99 -8.07
CA ASP A 180 3.51 14.79 -9.19
C ASP A 180 4.28 14.49 -10.49
N PRO A 181 3.63 14.58 -11.66
CA PRO A 181 4.21 14.15 -12.93
C PRO A 181 5.56 14.80 -13.27
N GLU A 182 5.75 16.08 -12.93
CA GLU A 182 7.00 16.77 -13.22
C GLU A 182 8.22 16.27 -12.42
N MET A 183 7.98 15.45 -11.39
CA MET A 183 9.03 14.84 -10.59
C MET A 183 9.35 13.39 -10.99
N THR A 184 8.57 12.76 -11.88
CA THR A 184 8.69 11.31 -12.17
C THR A 184 9.73 10.97 -13.23
N GLY A 185 10.23 11.92 -13.99
CA GLY A 185 11.07 11.67 -15.16
C GLY A 185 12.32 10.82 -14.90
N GLU A 186 13.03 11.03 -13.78
CA GLU A 186 14.19 10.21 -13.41
C GLU A 186 13.77 8.78 -13.01
N LEU A 187 12.58 8.60 -12.41
CA LEU A 187 12.03 7.28 -12.06
C LEU A 187 11.64 6.50 -13.31
N GLU A 188 10.97 7.14 -14.25
CA GLU A 188 10.54 6.54 -15.53
C GLU A 188 11.76 6.14 -16.37
N ALA A 189 12.76 7.01 -16.46
CA ALA A 189 14.02 6.70 -17.14
C ALA A 189 14.73 5.51 -16.49
N GLU A 190 14.70 5.38 -15.17
CA GLU A 190 15.28 4.25 -14.46
C GLU A 190 14.52 2.95 -14.73
N ILE A 191 13.19 2.97 -14.75
CA ILE A 191 12.35 1.81 -15.08
C ILE A 191 12.70 1.29 -16.47
N ILE A 192 12.79 2.21 -17.47
CA ILE A 192 13.15 1.87 -18.85
C ILE A 192 14.59 1.33 -18.92
N ARG A 193 15.53 1.95 -18.19
CA ARG A 193 16.94 1.51 -18.15
C ARG A 193 17.08 0.09 -17.60
N ARG A 194 16.17 -0.35 -16.74
CA ARG A 194 16.11 -1.73 -16.22
C ARG A 194 15.49 -2.72 -17.21
N GLY A 195 15.19 -2.30 -18.43
CA GLY A 195 14.62 -3.15 -19.47
C GLY A 195 13.12 -3.41 -19.34
N ILE A 196 12.41 -2.60 -18.53
CA ILE A 196 10.96 -2.67 -18.40
C ILE A 196 10.32 -1.78 -19.46
N ASN A 197 9.41 -2.34 -20.27
CA ASN A 197 8.63 -1.57 -21.24
C ASN A 197 7.52 -0.80 -20.51
N LEU A 198 7.61 0.52 -20.49
CA LEU A 198 6.65 1.38 -19.79
C LEU A 198 5.57 1.89 -20.76
N HIS A 199 4.31 1.58 -20.48
CA HIS A 199 3.14 1.99 -21.25
C HIS A 199 2.23 2.87 -20.38
N LEU A 200 2.48 4.18 -20.39
CA LEU A 200 1.64 5.18 -19.72
C LEU A 200 0.52 5.66 -20.64
N ASN A 201 -0.53 6.28 -20.07
CA ASN A 201 -1.77 6.64 -20.77
C ASN A 201 -2.35 5.46 -21.56
N ALA A 202 -2.31 4.26 -20.99
CA ALA A 202 -2.75 3.04 -21.63
C ALA A 202 -3.65 2.23 -20.70
N LYS A 203 -4.86 1.93 -21.14
CA LYS A 203 -5.84 1.15 -20.39
C LYS A 203 -5.93 -0.25 -20.97
N VAL A 204 -5.82 -1.27 -20.12
CA VAL A 204 -6.16 -2.63 -20.50
C VAL A 204 -7.68 -2.74 -20.69
N THR A 205 -8.12 -3.14 -21.87
CA THR A 205 -9.53 -3.23 -22.25
C THR A 205 -10.02 -4.65 -22.33
N GLY A 206 -9.12 -5.63 -22.54
CA GLY A 206 -9.46 -7.04 -22.64
C GLY A 206 -8.21 -7.92 -22.63
N LEU A 207 -8.43 -9.19 -22.36
CA LEU A 207 -7.42 -10.24 -22.38
C LEU A 207 -7.92 -11.35 -23.31
N LYS A 208 -7.04 -11.94 -24.10
CA LYS A 208 -7.36 -13.03 -25.02
C LYS A 208 -6.54 -14.25 -24.72
N GLY A 209 -7.10 -15.40 -25.06
CA GLY A 209 -6.51 -16.73 -24.95
C GLY A 209 -7.60 -17.78 -24.96
N GLN A 210 -7.22 -19.06 -25.05
CA GLN A 210 -8.18 -20.17 -24.94
C GLN A 210 -8.38 -20.61 -23.48
N ASP A 211 -7.35 -21.08 -22.81
CA ASP A 211 -7.36 -21.50 -21.40
C ASP A 211 -6.43 -20.61 -20.58
N TRP A 212 -5.34 -20.16 -21.19
CA TRP A 212 -4.34 -19.28 -20.60
C TRP A 212 -4.30 -17.94 -21.31
N VAL A 213 -3.87 -16.86 -20.65
CA VAL A 213 -3.74 -15.55 -21.28
C VAL A 213 -2.61 -15.55 -22.31
N GLU A 214 -2.94 -15.12 -23.54
CA GLU A 214 -2.03 -15.07 -24.71
C GLU A 214 -1.77 -13.64 -25.17
N GLU A 215 -2.75 -12.73 -24.96
CA GLU A 215 -2.68 -11.35 -25.41
C GLU A 215 -3.35 -10.40 -24.41
N VAL A 216 -2.83 -9.17 -24.34
CA VAL A 216 -3.40 -8.05 -23.58
C VAL A 216 -3.74 -6.92 -24.55
N GLU A 217 -5.02 -6.55 -24.64
CA GLU A 217 -5.51 -5.46 -25.48
C GLU A 217 -5.49 -4.13 -24.73
N LEU A 218 -4.97 -3.09 -25.40
CA LEU A 218 -4.93 -1.72 -24.87
C LEU A 218 -5.89 -0.82 -25.63
N ASP A 219 -6.43 0.21 -24.99
CA ASP A 219 -7.38 1.19 -25.55
C ASP A 219 -6.80 2.01 -26.72
N ASN A 220 -5.49 2.11 -26.83
CA ASN A 220 -4.81 2.77 -27.93
C ASN A 220 -4.59 1.88 -29.18
N GLY A 221 -5.24 0.71 -29.22
CA GLY A 221 -5.18 -0.25 -30.33
C GLY A 221 -3.93 -1.14 -30.35
N ARG A 222 -3.04 -1.01 -29.37
CA ARG A 222 -1.88 -1.91 -29.21
C ARG A 222 -2.32 -3.22 -28.56
N THR A 223 -1.66 -4.31 -28.94
CA THR A 223 -1.77 -5.63 -28.31
C THR A 223 -0.39 -6.04 -27.81
N LEU A 224 -0.31 -6.48 -26.56
CA LEU A 224 0.90 -7.07 -25.97
C LEU A 224 0.71 -8.59 -26.03
N SER A 225 1.48 -9.26 -26.90
CA SER A 225 1.41 -10.71 -27.06
C SER A 225 2.49 -11.41 -26.21
N PHE A 226 2.13 -12.58 -25.69
CA PHE A 226 3.05 -13.48 -25.01
C PHE A 226 3.70 -14.50 -25.96
N ASP A 227 3.30 -14.50 -27.22
CA ASP A 227 3.77 -15.45 -28.22
C ASP A 227 5.27 -15.30 -28.46
N SER A 228 5.99 -16.41 -28.36
CA SER A 228 7.46 -16.48 -28.50
C SER A 228 7.95 -16.53 -29.95
N ARG A 229 7.12 -16.16 -30.95
CA ARG A 229 7.48 -16.28 -32.38
C ARG A 229 8.70 -15.47 -32.81
N ASP A 230 9.18 -14.55 -31.95
CA ASP A 230 10.38 -13.77 -32.24
C ASP A 230 11.68 -14.37 -31.66
N ASP A 231 11.61 -15.49 -30.95
CA ASP A 231 12.78 -16.17 -30.38
C ASP A 231 12.93 -17.57 -30.99
N CYS A 232 13.85 -17.71 -31.95
CA CYS A 232 14.16 -18.96 -32.65
C CYS A 232 14.89 -19.97 -31.73
N SER A 233 14.31 -20.34 -30.61
CA SER A 233 14.76 -21.48 -29.83
C SER A 233 13.65 -22.53 -29.81
N GLU A 234 13.77 -23.53 -30.70
CA GLU A 234 13.02 -24.77 -30.70
C GLU A 234 13.23 -25.47 -29.34
N GLY A 235 12.26 -25.37 -28.45
CA GLY A 235 12.21 -26.10 -27.19
C GLY A 235 10.81 -26.71 -27.01
N ASP A 236 10.75 -28.02 -27.06
CA ASP A 236 9.56 -28.85 -26.87
C ASP A 236 8.84 -28.54 -25.54
N GLY A 237 7.55 -28.33 -25.66
CA GLY A 237 6.60 -28.27 -24.53
C GLY A 237 5.94 -26.90 -24.42
N ALA A 238 4.63 -26.87 -24.57
CA ALA A 238 3.78 -25.68 -24.36
C ALA A 238 3.99 -25.10 -22.94
N THR A 239 5.03 -24.30 -22.77
CA THR A 239 5.19 -23.44 -21.61
C THR A 239 4.18 -22.31 -21.81
N HIS A 240 3.27 -22.14 -20.86
CA HIS A 240 2.41 -20.99 -20.82
C HIS A 240 3.28 -19.77 -20.52
N ASP A 241 3.67 -19.00 -21.55
CA ASP A 241 4.74 -18.02 -21.49
C ASP A 241 4.30 -16.67 -20.90
N GLY A 242 3.02 -16.48 -20.61
CA GLY A 242 2.45 -15.21 -20.24
C GLY A 242 1.80 -15.16 -18.86
N LEU A 243 1.96 -14.03 -18.17
CA LEU A 243 1.31 -13.74 -16.91
C LEU A 243 0.85 -12.27 -16.88
N VAL A 244 -0.38 -12.02 -16.45
CA VAL A 244 -0.93 -10.68 -16.22
C VAL A 244 -1.19 -10.51 -14.73
N ILE A 245 -0.56 -9.49 -14.12
CA ILE A 245 -0.73 -9.21 -12.70
C ILE A 245 -1.35 -7.82 -12.53
N PHE A 246 -2.54 -7.77 -11.93
CA PHE A 246 -3.20 -6.51 -11.61
C PHE A 246 -2.73 -5.96 -10.27
N ALA A 247 -2.10 -4.78 -10.30
CA ALA A 247 -1.66 -3.97 -9.17
C ALA A 247 -2.39 -2.60 -9.14
N VAL A 248 -3.66 -2.56 -9.56
CA VAL A 248 -4.48 -1.35 -9.76
C VAL A 248 -5.27 -0.93 -8.52
N GLY A 249 -4.92 -1.46 -7.37
CA GLY A 249 -5.55 -1.15 -6.10
C GLY A 249 -6.15 -2.36 -5.41
N MET A 250 -6.88 -2.07 -4.32
CA MET A 250 -7.41 -3.09 -3.41
C MET A 250 -8.90 -2.83 -3.17
N ARG A 251 -9.69 -3.90 -3.07
CA ARG A 251 -11.08 -3.88 -2.66
C ARG A 251 -11.18 -4.29 -1.19
N PRO A 252 -11.84 -3.49 -0.31
CA PRO A 252 -12.07 -3.88 1.08
C PRO A 252 -12.84 -5.19 1.18
N ALA A 253 -12.43 -6.10 2.08
CA ALA A 253 -13.13 -7.35 2.35
C ALA A 253 -14.27 -7.09 3.34
N VAL A 254 -15.47 -6.84 2.81
CA VAL A 254 -16.66 -6.43 3.56
C VAL A 254 -17.81 -7.45 3.50
N GLU A 255 -17.57 -8.62 2.97
CA GLU A 255 -18.59 -9.64 2.69
C GLU A 255 -19.34 -10.06 3.96
N LEU A 256 -18.64 -10.14 5.10
CA LEU A 256 -19.24 -10.45 6.41
C LEU A 256 -20.19 -9.35 6.92
N ALA A 257 -20.13 -8.14 6.33
CA ALA A 257 -21.02 -7.04 6.63
C ALA A 257 -22.31 -7.07 5.80
N ALA A 258 -22.36 -7.85 4.74
CA ALA A 258 -23.49 -7.85 3.80
C ALA A 258 -24.80 -8.30 4.45
N GLY A 259 -25.85 -7.51 4.31
CA GLY A 259 -27.19 -7.83 4.82
C GLY A 259 -27.35 -7.82 6.36
N SER A 260 -26.35 -7.34 7.09
CA SER A 260 -26.29 -7.39 8.55
C SER A 260 -26.75 -6.10 9.26
N GLY A 261 -27.03 -5.03 8.51
CA GLY A 261 -27.25 -3.70 9.06
C GLY A 261 -25.96 -2.93 9.42
N LEU A 262 -24.78 -3.54 9.23
CA LEU A 262 -23.50 -2.86 9.35
C LEU A 262 -23.30 -1.90 8.18
N GLU A 263 -22.99 -0.64 8.45
CA GLU A 263 -22.75 0.37 7.43
C GLU A 263 -21.40 0.13 6.74
N ALA A 264 -21.47 -0.29 5.50
CA ALA A 264 -20.32 -0.49 4.64
C ALA A 264 -20.64 -0.02 3.21
N GLY A 265 -19.67 0.60 2.56
CA GLY A 265 -19.74 1.04 1.17
C GLY A 265 -18.65 0.45 0.30
N ARG A 266 -18.54 0.97 -0.91
CA ARG A 266 -17.48 0.60 -1.87
C ARG A 266 -16.07 0.75 -1.28
N ASP A 267 -15.87 1.75 -0.41
CA ASP A 267 -14.56 2.10 0.14
C ASP A 267 -14.27 1.39 1.47
N GLY A 268 -15.21 0.62 1.99
CA GLY A 268 -15.06 -0.18 3.21
C GLY A 268 -16.12 0.06 4.27
N ILE A 269 -15.90 -0.54 5.43
CA ILE A 269 -16.76 -0.39 6.63
C ILE A 269 -16.59 1.03 7.18
N ILE A 270 -17.69 1.70 7.45
CA ILE A 270 -17.70 3.06 8.01
C ILE A 270 -17.42 2.98 9.51
N VAL A 271 -16.40 3.71 9.96
CA VAL A 271 -16.01 3.81 11.37
C VAL A 271 -15.77 5.26 11.76
N ASN A 272 -15.98 5.56 13.05
CA ASN A 272 -15.61 6.85 13.61
C ASN A 272 -14.09 6.89 14.00
N GLU A 273 -13.63 8.00 14.57
CA GLU A 273 -12.24 8.18 15.03
C GLU A 273 -11.83 7.19 16.14
N GLY A 274 -12.79 6.56 16.82
CA GLY A 274 -12.61 5.51 17.82
C GLY A 274 -12.59 4.10 17.25
N MET A 275 -12.73 3.94 15.93
CA MET A 275 -12.86 2.66 15.22
C MET A 275 -14.18 1.94 15.51
N GLU A 276 -15.20 2.65 16.01
CA GLU A 276 -16.53 2.14 16.27
C GLU A 276 -17.38 2.18 15.00
N THR A 277 -18.12 1.12 14.74
CA THR A 277 -19.13 1.06 13.66
C THR A 277 -20.48 1.59 14.14
N ASN A 278 -21.49 1.56 13.27
CA ASN A 278 -22.87 1.86 13.66
C ASN A 278 -23.52 0.79 14.58
N LEU A 279 -22.92 -0.43 14.66
CA LEU A 279 -23.42 -1.48 15.54
C LEU A 279 -22.69 -1.47 16.88
N ARG A 280 -23.46 -1.60 17.96
CA ARG A 280 -22.92 -1.63 19.33
C ARG A 280 -21.97 -2.82 19.53
N ASP A 281 -20.83 -2.57 20.19
CA ASP A 281 -19.77 -3.56 20.48
C ASP A 281 -19.09 -4.16 19.22
N VAL A 282 -19.30 -3.54 18.04
CA VAL A 282 -18.68 -3.93 16.78
C VAL A 282 -17.75 -2.82 16.29
N PHE A 283 -16.53 -3.19 16.01
CA PHE A 283 -15.43 -2.29 15.58
C PHE A 283 -14.84 -2.78 14.27
N ALA A 284 -14.19 -1.89 13.53
CA ALA A 284 -13.40 -2.29 12.36
C ALA A 284 -12.10 -1.51 12.27
N VAL A 285 -11.04 -2.15 11.78
CA VAL A 285 -9.70 -1.55 11.65
C VAL A 285 -8.96 -2.07 10.41
N GLY A 286 -8.10 -1.24 9.87
CA GLY A 286 -7.25 -1.58 8.73
C GLY A 286 -7.97 -1.51 7.39
N ASP A 287 -7.48 -2.26 6.41
CA ASP A 287 -7.86 -2.12 5.00
C ASP A 287 -9.32 -2.45 4.68
N CYS A 288 -10.05 -3.12 5.57
CA CYS A 288 -11.50 -3.34 5.43
C CYS A 288 -12.34 -2.08 5.71
N THR A 289 -11.76 -1.03 6.30
CA THR A 289 -12.47 0.22 6.63
C THR A 289 -12.37 1.26 5.53
N GLN A 290 -13.35 2.15 5.49
CA GLN A 290 -13.27 3.39 4.74
C GLN A 290 -12.25 4.33 5.41
N PHE A 291 -11.30 4.82 4.64
CA PHE A 291 -10.34 5.81 5.13
C PHE A 291 -10.88 7.23 4.92
N VAL A 292 -10.68 8.06 5.94
CA VAL A 292 -11.00 9.50 5.90
C VAL A 292 -9.68 10.27 5.92
N SER A 293 -9.51 11.17 4.96
CA SER A 293 -8.35 12.06 4.92
C SER A 293 -8.31 12.98 6.13
N GLY A 294 -7.20 12.99 6.85
CA GLY A 294 -6.94 13.94 7.92
C GLY A 294 -6.75 15.40 7.45
N ILE A 295 -6.68 15.61 6.13
CA ILE A 295 -6.51 16.92 5.52
C ILE A 295 -7.86 17.49 5.08
N THR A 296 -8.67 16.68 4.37
CA THR A 296 -9.92 17.14 3.73
C THR A 296 -11.18 16.74 4.47
N GLY A 297 -11.09 15.78 5.40
CA GLY A 297 -12.26 15.18 6.06
C GLY A 297 -13.11 14.30 5.13
N LYS A 298 -12.72 14.11 3.87
CA LYS A 298 -13.42 13.28 2.89
C LYS A 298 -12.83 11.87 2.80
N THR A 299 -13.59 10.95 2.23
CA THR A 299 -13.10 9.60 1.92
C THR A 299 -11.86 9.69 1.03
N ALA A 300 -10.81 8.94 1.38
CA ALA A 300 -9.55 8.90 0.67
C ALA A 300 -9.22 7.49 0.20
N PRO A 301 -8.69 7.31 -1.01
CA PRO A 301 -8.16 6.04 -1.46
C PRO A 301 -6.85 5.72 -0.73
N GLY A 302 -6.56 4.47 -0.57
CA GLY A 302 -5.31 4.00 0.03
C GLY A 302 -5.57 2.86 1.01
N LYS A 303 -4.77 1.82 0.92
CA LYS A 303 -4.86 0.64 1.78
C LYS A 303 -3.41 0.26 2.13
N LEU A 304 -2.95 0.70 3.31
CA LEU A 304 -1.57 0.56 3.74
C LEU A 304 -1.50 0.01 5.18
N ALA A 305 -0.59 -0.93 5.41
CA ALA A 305 -0.33 -1.45 6.76
C ALA A 305 0.11 -0.36 7.75
N THR A 306 0.71 0.73 7.26
CA THR A 306 1.07 1.92 8.03
C THR A 306 -0.15 2.66 8.60
N ASN A 307 -1.36 2.38 8.12
CA ASN A 307 -2.62 2.87 8.72
C ASN A 307 -3.27 1.80 9.60
N ALA A 308 -3.25 0.54 9.18
CA ALA A 308 -3.84 -0.56 9.94
C ALA A 308 -3.26 -0.68 11.38
N VAL A 309 -1.96 -0.47 11.54
CA VAL A 309 -1.28 -0.53 12.85
C VAL A 309 -1.68 0.63 13.77
N PRO A 310 -1.65 1.91 13.37
CA PRO A 310 -2.16 3.01 14.19
C PRO A 310 -3.64 2.87 14.55
N MET A 311 -4.51 2.48 13.61
CA MET A 311 -5.93 2.23 13.88
C MET A 311 -6.12 1.14 14.94
N ALA A 312 -5.41 0.03 14.82
CA ALA A 312 -5.44 -1.06 15.80
C ALA A 312 -4.89 -0.62 17.18
N ARG A 313 -3.88 0.27 17.22
CA ARG A 313 -3.40 0.87 18.48
C ARG A 313 -4.46 1.76 19.13
N VAL A 314 -5.10 2.60 18.36
CA VAL A 314 -6.20 3.43 18.86
C VAL A 314 -7.27 2.55 19.48
N LEU A 315 -7.78 1.58 18.72
CA LEU A 315 -8.82 0.67 19.20
C LEU A 315 -8.37 -0.14 20.42
N GLY A 316 -7.20 -0.77 20.36
CA GLY A 316 -6.70 -1.63 21.44
C GLY A 316 -6.60 -0.88 22.78
N TYR A 317 -6.10 0.35 22.77
CA TYR A 317 -6.04 1.17 23.99
C TYR A 317 -7.41 1.71 24.42
N ARG A 318 -8.34 1.99 23.49
CA ARG A 318 -9.73 2.34 23.84
C ARG A 318 -10.45 1.18 24.51
N LEU A 319 -10.26 -0.04 24.03
CA LEU A 319 -10.81 -1.25 24.66
C LEU A 319 -10.24 -1.50 26.08
N LEU A 320 -9.11 -0.87 26.42
CA LEU A 320 -8.53 -0.83 27.76
C LEU A 320 -8.91 0.42 28.56
N GLY A 321 -9.87 1.25 28.07
CA GLY A 321 -10.39 2.42 28.78
C GLY A 321 -9.64 3.74 28.54
N GLN A 322 -8.69 3.81 27.60
CA GLN A 322 -8.01 5.06 27.25
C GLN A 322 -8.78 5.80 26.14
N ASP A 323 -8.95 7.11 26.30
CA ASP A 323 -9.54 7.94 25.22
C ASP A 323 -8.45 8.26 24.18
N ARG A 324 -8.41 7.47 23.10
CA ARG A 324 -7.54 7.67 21.94
C ARG A 324 -8.38 7.84 20.69
N ARG A 325 -7.91 8.67 19.75
CA ARG A 325 -8.58 8.95 18.48
C ARG A 325 -7.61 8.80 17.33
N TYR A 326 -8.11 8.27 16.23
CA TYR A 326 -7.36 8.18 14.99
C TYR A 326 -7.46 9.51 14.23
N PRO A 327 -6.34 10.14 13.89
CA PRO A 327 -6.37 11.49 13.33
C PRO A 327 -6.72 11.52 11.83
N GLY A 328 -7.00 10.37 11.24
CA GLY A 328 -7.25 10.22 9.80
C GLY A 328 -6.04 9.75 9.01
N PHE A 329 -6.22 9.67 7.71
CA PHE A 329 -5.24 9.18 6.73
C PHE A 329 -4.45 10.35 6.12
N PHE A 330 -3.12 10.26 6.08
CA PHE A 330 -2.22 11.29 5.57
C PHE A 330 -1.35 10.81 4.39
N ASN A 331 -1.59 9.62 3.87
CA ASN A 331 -0.90 9.04 2.71
C ASN A 331 0.65 9.06 2.78
N GLY A 332 1.23 8.90 3.96
CA GLY A 332 2.69 8.76 4.07
C GLY A 332 3.15 7.42 3.51
N ALA A 333 3.91 7.45 2.40
CA ALA A 333 4.40 6.26 1.71
C ALA A 333 5.73 6.51 1.01
N ALA A 334 6.47 5.43 0.77
CA ALA A 334 7.71 5.46 0.00
C ALA A 334 7.91 4.15 -0.75
N THR A 335 8.66 4.21 -1.84
CA THR A 335 9.07 3.04 -2.64
C THR A 335 10.49 3.24 -3.19
N LYS A 336 11.05 2.18 -3.76
CA LYS A 336 12.37 2.17 -4.38
C LYS A 336 12.24 1.86 -5.88
N VAL A 337 12.94 2.64 -6.70
CA VAL A 337 13.02 2.44 -8.15
C VAL A 337 14.50 2.39 -8.54
N GLY A 338 15.03 1.19 -8.74
CA GLY A 338 16.47 0.99 -8.93
C GLY A 338 17.28 1.58 -7.78
N PRO A 339 18.21 2.52 -8.03
CA PRO A 339 18.99 3.22 -7.00
C PRO A 339 18.25 4.44 -6.43
N LEU A 340 17.06 4.77 -6.92
CA LEU A 340 16.28 5.93 -6.50
C LEU A 340 15.24 5.53 -5.47
N PHE A 341 14.91 6.48 -4.60
CA PHE A 341 13.87 6.38 -3.58
C PHE A 341 12.86 7.50 -3.81
N ALA A 342 11.61 7.12 -3.91
CA ALA A 342 10.49 8.05 -4.02
C ALA A 342 9.64 7.99 -2.76
N GLY A 343 9.21 9.12 -2.25
CA GLY A 343 8.27 9.18 -1.14
C GLY A 343 7.37 10.39 -1.23
N GLY A 344 6.18 10.26 -0.66
CA GLY A 344 5.21 11.34 -0.61
C GLY A 344 4.30 11.22 0.60
N THR A 345 3.64 12.31 0.93
CA THR A 345 2.64 12.39 2.01
C THR A 345 1.66 13.52 1.71
N GLY A 346 0.45 13.39 2.25
CA GLY A 346 -0.63 14.35 2.03
C GLY A 346 -1.19 14.29 0.59
N LEU A 347 -1.48 15.44 0.05
CA LEU A 347 -2.06 15.62 -1.28
C LEU A 347 -0.97 15.94 -2.32
N THR A 348 -1.07 15.34 -3.48
CA THR A 348 -0.36 15.83 -4.67
C THR A 348 -0.95 17.17 -5.13
N GLU A 349 -0.22 17.97 -5.90
CA GLU A 349 -0.74 19.26 -6.39
C GLU A 349 -2.06 19.08 -7.16
N PRO A 350 -2.20 18.14 -8.13
CA PRO A 350 -3.46 17.89 -8.79
C PRO A 350 -4.59 17.47 -7.83
N ALA A 351 -4.28 16.68 -6.81
CA ALA A 351 -5.26 16.27 -5.80
C ALA A 351 -5.74 17.46 -4.95
N ALA A 352 -4.82 18.30 -4.49
CA ALA A 352 -5.16 19.49 -3.70
C ALA A 352 -6.02 20.48 -4.53
N ARG A 353 -5.71 20.69 -5.81
CA ARG A 353 -6.53 21.51 -6.71
C ARG A 353 -7.93 20.94 -6.92
N ARG A 354 -8.07 19.61 -7.10
CA ARG A 354 -9.38 18.96 -7.22
C ARG A 354 -10.22 19.10 -5.94
N GLU A 355 -9.57 19.15 -4.77
CA GLU A 355 -10.23 19.41 -3.48
C GLU A 355 -10.61 20.87 -3.26
N GLY A 356 -10.24 21.78 -4.18
CA GLY A 356 -10.64 23.19 -4.15
C GLY A 356 -9.66 24.09 -3.41
N TYR A 357 -8.45 23.63 -3.06
CA TYR A 357 -7.42 24.46 -2.46
C TYR A 357 -6.81 25.44 -3.49
N ASP A 358 -6.47 26.63 -3.02
CA ASP A 358 -5.66 27.60 -3.77
C ASP A 358 -4.18 27.24 -3.62
N VAL A 359 -3.71 26.34 -4.49
CA VAL A 359 -2.41 25.67 -4.33
C VAL A 359 -1.25 26.57 -4.74
N ILE A 360 -0.25 26.63 -3.86
CA ILE A 360 1.09 27.14 -4.13
C ILE A 360 2.11 26.04 -3.84
N THR A 361 3.16 25.94 -4.65
CA THR A 361 4.20 24.91 -4.53
C THR A 361 5.60 25.51 -4.49
N GLY A 362 6.52 24.81 -3.85
CA GLY A 362 7.94 25.13 -3.87
C GLY A 362 8.76 23.87 -4.04
N THR A 363 9.75 23.91 -4.93
CA THR A 363 10.63 22.77 -5.22
C THR A 363 12.08 23.14 -4.99
N ALA A 364 12.83 22.30 -4.30
CA ALA A 364 14.26 22.47 -4.09
C ALA A 364 15.03 21.23 -4.53
N GLU A 365 16.15 21.44 -5.20
CA GLU A 365 17.13 20.40 -5.50
C GLU A 365 18.36 20.60 -4.63
N VAL A 366 18.78 19.56 -3.94
CA VAL A 366 19.89 19.56 -3.01
C VAL A 366 20.64 18.23 -3.09
N THR A 367 21.70 18.08 -2.28
CA THR A 367 22.40 16.81 -2.12
C THR A 367 21.99 16.11 -0.80
N THR A 368 22.03 14.79 -0.81
CA THR A 368 21.69 13.96 0.38
C THR A 368 22.70 14.10 1.51
N ARG A 369 23.95 14.45 1.18
CA ARG A 369 25.08 14.69 2.08
C ARG A 369 25.72 16.03 1.75
N PHE A 370 26.70 16.45 2.56
CA PHE A 370 27.54 17.61 2.17
C PHE A 370 28.15 17.36 0.79
N PRO A 371 28.13 18.33 -0.13
CA PRO A 371 28.62 18.16 -1.51
C PRO A 371 30.07 17.66 -1.61
N ILE A 372 30.89 17.97 -0.59
CA ILE A 372 32.29 17.53 -0.49
C ILE A 372 32.46 16.06 -0.05
N MET A 373 31.39 15.41 0.40
CA MET A 373 31.47 14.05 0.91
C MET A 373 31.30 13.03 -0.22
N PRO A 374 32.11 11.94 -0.21
CA PRO A 374 31.94 10.85 -1.15
C PRO A 374 30.53 10.27 -1.06
N GLY A 375 29.95 9.95 -2.22
CA GLY A 375 28.64 9.32 -2.32
C GLY A 375 27.44 10.25 -2.08
N ALA A 376 27.65 11.57 -2.02
CA ALA A 376 26.56 12.54 -2.07
C ALA A 376 25.75 12.35 -3.35
N LYS A 377 24.41 12.24 -3.21
CA LYS A 377 23.48 12.00 -4.33
C LYS A 377 22.49 13.15 -4.41
N LYS A 378 21.80 13.26 -5.53
CA LYS A 378 20.74 14.25 -5.71
C LYS A 378 19.53 13.91 -4.84
N MET A 379 18.84 14.94 -4.40
CA MET A 379 17.53 14.89 -3.76
C MET A 379 16.69 16.08 -4.22
N ALA A 380 15.51 15.81 -4.72
CA ALA A 380 14.48 16.81 -5.03
C ALA A 380 13.37 16.75 -3.99
N VAL A 381 12.96 17.90 -3.47
CA VAL A 381 11.86 18.05 -2.50
C VAL A 381 10.85 19.01 -3.10
N LYS A 382 9.58 18.60 -3.16
CA LYS A 382 8.46 19.46 -3.50
C LYS A 382 7.51 19.54 -2.31
N LEU A 383 7.08 20.77 -1.97
CA LEU A 383 6.03 21.05 -1.00
C LEU A 383 4.80 21.60 -1.70
N VAL A 384 3.63 21.19 -1.21
CA VAL A 384 2.32 21.63 -1.68
C VAL A 384 1.63 22.30 -0.49
N ALA A 385 1.23 23.56 -0.64
CA ALA A 385 0.57 24.33 0.42
C ALA A 385 -0.68 25.05 -0.11
N ASP A 386 -1.58 25.41 0.80
CA ASP A 386 -2.70 26.29 0.50
C ASP A 386 -2.23 27.77 0.63
N ARG A 387 -2.36 28.52 -0.45
CA ARG A 387 -1.93 29.94 -0.53
C ARG A 387 -2.59 30.82 0.52
N LYS A 388 -3.85 30.55 0.86
CA LYS A 388 -4.64 31.36 1.79
C LYS A 388 -4.27 31.14 3.25
N THR A 389 -4.21 29.88 3.65
CA THR A 389 -3.95 29.49 5.05
C THR A 389 -2.47 29.24 5.30
N ARG A 390 -1.67 29.09 4.25
CA ARG A 390 -0.25 28.69 4.25
C ARG A 390 0.00 27.29 4.87
N ARG A 391 -1.07 26.53 5.13
CA ARG A 391 -0.94 25.16 5.67
C ARG A 391 -0.28 24.24 4.65
N LEU A 392 0.62 23.41 5.12
CA LEU A 392 1.18 22.31 4.34
C LEU A 392 0.09 21.27 4.04
N LEU A 393 -0.13 20.99 2.76
CA LEU A 393 -1.12 20.01 2.29
C LEU A 393 -0.46 18.72 1.81
N GLY A 394 0.77 18.80 1.33
CA GLY A 394 1.48 17.64 0.79
C GLY A 394 2.96 17.89 0.61
N ALA A 395 3.70 16.80 0.48
CA ALA A 395 5.12 16.84 0.21
C ALA A 395 5.58 15.60 -0.56
N GLN A 396 6.60 15.76 -1.38
CA GLN A 396 7.16 14.71 -2.24
C GLN A 396 8.68 14.81 -2.25
N ILE A 397 9.35 13.65 -2.26
CA ILE A 397 10.81 13.58 -2.29
C ILE A 397 11.24 12.47 -3.26
N ILE A 398 12.14 12.83 -4.19
CA ILE A 398 12.90 11.88 -4.99
C ILE A 398 14.37 12.00 -4.60
N SER A 399 15.04 10.87 -4.32
CA SER A 399 16.37 10.90 -3.75
C SER A 399 17.19 9.67 -4.15
N GLY A 400 18.49 9.81 -4.20
CA GLY A 400 19.41 8.68 -4.29
C GLY A 400 19.67 7.95 -2.95
N GLU A 401 19.06 8.39 -1.85
CA GLU A 401 19.12 7.75 -0.52
C GLU A 401 17.72 7.66 0.09
N PRO A 402 17.50 6.76 1.09
CA PRO A 402 16.18 6.55 1.71
C PRO A 402 15.52 7.84 2.21
N VAL A 403 14.21 7.97 1.98
CA VAL A 403 13.43 9.19 2.22
C VAL A 403 12.45 9.10 3.40
N THR A 404 12.21 7.91 3.94
CA THR A 404 11.15 7.65 4.93
C THR A 404 11.19 8.58 6.14
N GLY A 405 12.37 8.81 6.72
CA GLY A 405 12.48 9.69 7.88
C GLY A 405 12.09 11.16 7.60
N ARG A 406 12.33 11.65 6.35
CA ARG A 406 11.88 12.99 5.92
C ARG A 406 10.39 13.01 5.61
N ILE A 407 9.88 11.94 5.01
CA ILE A 407 8.44 11.78 4.77
C ILE A 407 7.68 11.69 6.09
N ASP A 408 8.20 11.00 7.11
CA ASP A 408 7.58 10.93 8.44
C ASP A 408 7.53 12.31 9.11
N LEU A 409 8.62 13.10 9.03
CA LEU A 409 8.63 14.49 9.50
C LEU A 409 7.54 15.33 8.82
N LEU A 410 7.46 15.26 7.49
CA LEU A 410 6.49 16.02 6.72
C LEU A 410 5.05 15.52 6.95
N THR A 411 4.86 14.22 7.12
CA THR A 411 3.56 13.65 7.50
C THR A 411 3.12 14.19 8.87
N PHE A 412 4.04 14.24 9.83
CA PHE A 412 3.75 14.79 11.15
C PHE A 412 3.47 16.30 11.10
N ALA A 413 4.19 17.06 10.28
CA ALA A 413 3.92 18.48 10.06
C ALA A 413 2.51 18.71 9.50
N ILE A 414 2.10 17.92 8.46
CA ILE A 414 0.73 17.98 7.92
C ILE A 414 -0.29 17.61 8.98
N GLN A 415 -0.05 16.54 9.75
CA GLN A 415 -0.94 16.09 10.83
C GLN A 415 -1.10 17.16 11.93
N LYS A 416 -0.09 18.00 12.12
CA LYS A 416 -0.09 19.13 13.07
C LYS A 416 -0.57 20.44 12.46
N GLU A 417 -1.04 20.39 11.22
CA GLU A 417 -1.51 21.57 10.49
C GLU A 417 -0.46 22.68 10.37
N SER A 418 0.83 22.28 10.35
CA SER A 418 1.95 23.22 10.24
C SER A 418 1.86 24.05 8.98
N THR A 419 2.32 25.28 9.07
CA THR A 419 2.38 26.25 7.97
C THR A 419 3.72 26.17 7.26
N VAL A 420 3.84 26.85 6.14
CA VAL A 420 5.12 27.01 5.41
C VAL A 420 6.12 27.79 6.25
N GLU A 421 5.66 28.78 7.02
CA GLU A 421 6.50 29.54 7.98
C GLU A 421 7.12 28.64 9.05
N ASP A 422 6.36 27.68 9.58
CA ASP A 422 6.89 26.71 10.56
C ASP A 422 8.04 25.91 9.96
N LEU A 423 7.96 25.57 8.66
CA LEU A 423 9.02 24.83 7.98
C LEU A 423 10.24 25.71 7.67
N THR A 424 10.10 27.03 7.42
CA THR A 424 11.25 27.93 7.28
C THR A 424 12.01 28.09 8.61
N ALA A 425 11.30 27.98 9.73
CA ALA A 425 11.85 28.05 11.08
C ALA A 425 12.27 26.69 11.66
N LEU A 426 12.24 25.61 10.84
CA LEU A 426 12.55 24.25 11.29
C LEU A 426 13.95 24.17 11.90
N SER A 427 14.03 23.70 13.16
CA SER A 427 15.29 23.28 13.76
C SER A 427 15.64 21.86 13.34
N TYR A 428 16.84 21.65 12.84
CA TYR A 428 17.27 20.36 12.30
C TYR A 428 18.72 20.04 12.67
N SER A 429 19.05 18.74 12.66
CA SER A 429 20.43 18.26 12.80
C SER A 429 21.10 18.19 11.43
N SER A 430 22.42 18.46 11.42
CA SER A 430 23.26 18.32 10.24
C SER A 430 24.58 17.67 10.60
N GLN A 431 25.02 16.72 9.74
CA GLN A 431 26.28 16.01 9.89
C GLN A 431 26.78 15.58 8.51
N PRO A 432 28.07 15.79 8.16
CA PRO A 432 28.57 15.64 6.79
C PRO A 432 28.23 14.34 6.09
N TYR A 433 28.26 13.20 6.78
CA TYR A 433 27.95 11.88 6.22
C TYR A 433 26.45 11.53 6.23
N GLN A 434 25.68 12.09 7.17
CA GLN A 434 24.31 11.65 7.43
C GLN A 434 23.24 12.53 6.79
N SER A 435 23.57 13.79 6.49
CA SER A 435 22.59 14.73 5.96
C SER A 435 23.24 15.85 5.12
N PHE A 436 22.40 16.67 4.56
CA PHE A 436 22.72 17.83 3.75
C PHE A 436 23.59 18.87 4.54
N TYR A 437 24.30 19.70 3.78
CA TYR A 437 24.96 20.89 4.34
C TYR A 437 23.91 21.80 5.03
N PRO A 438 24.20 22.44 6.17
CA PRO A 438 23.18 23.17 6.95
C PRO A 438 22.34 24.16 6.13
N ALA A 439 22.96 24.96 5.25
CA ALA A 439 22.24 25.87 4.38
C ALA A 439 21.49 25.18 3.21
N GLY A 440 21.64 23.87 3.03
CA GLY A 440 21.07 23.07 1.95
C GLY A 440 19.95 22.12 2.43
N ASN A 441 19.21 22.45 3.49
CA ASN A 441 18.04 21.68 3.88
C ASN A 441 16.94 21.82 2.81
N GLY A 442 16.69 20.74 2.06
CA GLY A 442 15.74 20.77 0.95
C GLY A 442 14.31 21.11 1.37
N VAL A 443 13.87 20.73 2.57
CA VAL A 443 12.53 21.08 3.09
C VAL A 443 12.45 22.58 3.35
N VAL A 444 13.43 23.15 4.05
CA VAL A 444 13.49 24.59 4.31
C VAL A 444 13.60 25.39 3.01
N MET A 445 14.48 24.96 2.09
CA MET A 445 14.64 25.65 0.81
C MET A 445 13.38 25.63 -0.06
N ALA A 446 12.63 24.53 -0.04
CA ALA A 446 11.35 24.43 -0.75
C ALA A 446 10.30 25.36 -0.09
N ALA A 447 10.27 25.43 1.24
CA ALA A 447 9.40 26.33 1.98
C ALA A 447 9.73 27.81 1.71
N GLU A 448 11.01 28.19 1.70
CA GLU A 448 11.46 29.54 1.37
C GLU A 448 11.04 29.97 -0.06
N LYS A 449 11.04 29.03 -1.04
CA LYS A 449 10.54 29.33 -2.38
C LYS A 449 9.04 29.60 -2.39
N ILE A 450 8.25 28.92 -1.56
CA ILE A 450 6.83 29.24 -1.41
C ILE A 450 6.67 30.62 -0.79
N MET A 451 7.42 30.93 0.28
CA MET A 451 7.36 32.25 0.93
C MET A 451 7.72 33.39 -0.01
N ALA A 452 8.69 33.19 -0.88
CA ALA A 452 9.10 34.18 -1.86
C ALA A 452 8.07 34.40 -3.01
N ALA A 453 7.12 33.47 -3.18
CA ALA A 453 6.07 33.51 -4.22
C ALA A 453 4.67 33.90 -3.66
N LEU A 454 4.56 34.14 -2.35
CA LEU A 454 3.36 34.64 -1.68
C LEU A 454 3.24 36.15 -1.76
#